data_ad7a6f5fb86545c22009d86e85987061
#
_entry.id   ad7a6f5fb86545c22009d86e85987061
#
_cell.length_a   1.000
_cell.length_b   1.000
_cell.length_c   1.000
_cell.angle_alpha   90.00
_cell.angle_beta   90.00
_cell.angle_gamma   90.00
#
_symmetry.space_group_name_H-M   'P 1'
#
loop_
_entity.id
_entity.type
_entity.pdbx_description
1 polymer ?
#
loop_
_entity_poly.entity_id
_entity_poly.type
_entity_poly.pdbx_seq_one_letter_code
_entity_poly.pdbx_strand_id
1 'polypeptide(L)'
;MGAWGQGGLASPTMTAPLARPTTSLSGGVGVAAHSPATAAAGMALLDAGGTAADAAVGMTLAACAVEPFVVSLLSGLHGIHVDVDGTTRAVDGFVDVPAVPTGGRRAETTIDFGGARMPYSIGGATFGTPGLVAGCWHLHRRFGRLPWAEVVAPAIEWAGTGFVLSDRDESLLHMLEPVMTLGVGREVFCIDDRMRVEGELVRIPDLADALRQIAEEGGPTLYEGAMSRELATFAQEVGALVTAEDLGACTAVEHTPPTVRLGGWQVRSRRGLSPLTDWVARLDASDGPHAARLALAQSPTPPKALGTTSLAATDTDGRACAVTASLGLGTGDWFRGSQLNSMLGEVDLLVGGLRPRTRMGSMMAPTAVVSPTGQATVLGAAGGSRIPSALLRTIDGIVLGELDATAAVDLPRIHRVGELVHVEPHLEDRDEAALVAAGFTVQRWTSRHHFFGGVSVAGAAGTQGDPRRGGVGLAHR
;
A
#
# COMPACT_ATOMS: atom_id res chain seq x y z
N MET A 1 18.54 -39.98 -41.27
CA MET A 1 17.48 -39.22 -41.95
C MET A 1 16.32 -39.15 -41.01
N GLY A 2 15.93 -38.01 -40.57
CA GLY A 2 14.81 -37.79 -39.66
C GLY A 2 14.93 -36.40 -39.02
N ALA A 3 14.43 -35.38 -39.73
CA ALA A 3 14.43 -34.00 -39.29
C ALA A 3 13.46 -33.78 -38.11
N TRP A 4 13.93 -33.19 -37.04
CA TRP A 4 13.08 -32.65 -35.97
C TRP A 4 12.79 -31.19 -36.26
N GLY A 5 11.49 -30.90 -36.52
CA GLY A 5 11.01 -29.55 -36.76
C GLY A 5 11.10 -28.72 -35.49
N GLN A 6 11.71 -27.55 -35.60
CA GLN A 6 11.68 -26.49 -34.59
C GLN A 6 10.31 -25.81 -34.67
N GLY A 7 9.42 -26.13 -33.73
CA GLY A 7 8.22 -25.35 -33.45
C GLY A 7 8.60 -24.16 -32.58
N GLY A 8 8.78 -22.98 -33.20
CA GLY A 8 8.95 -21.73 -32.50
C GLY A 8 7.67 -21.36 -31.75
N LEU A 9 7.72 -21.31 -30.42
CA LEU A 9 6.71 -20.67 -29.61
C LEU A 9 6.84 -19.17 -29.82
N ALA A 10 5.85 -18.58 -30.50
CA ALA A 10 5.71 -17.15 -30.64
C ALA A 10 5.41 -16.54 -29.26
N SER A 11 6.33 -15.74 -28.75
CA SER A 11 6.08 -14.86 -27.59
C SER A 11 4.92 -13.92 -27.92
N PRO A 12 3.94 -13.78 -27.05
CA PRO A 12 2.90 -12.76 -27.24
C PRO A 12 3.55 -11.40 -26.99
N THR A 13 3.71 -10.62 -28.07
CA THR A 13 4.03 -9.19 -27.99
C THR A 13 2.83 -8.46 -27.36
N MET A 14 2.92 -8.19 -26.06
CA MET A 14 1.97 -7.31 -25.38
C MET A 14 2.27 -5.85 -25.73
N THR A 15 1.87 -5.42 -26.92
CA THR A 15 1.67 -4.03 -27.28
C THR A 15 0.17 -3.77 -27.48
N ALA A 16 -0.60 -3.90 -26.41
CA ALA A 16 -1.94 -3.33 -26.39
C ALA A 16 -1.88 -1.95 -25.77
N PRO A 17 -2.41 -0.89 -26.39
CA PRO A 17 -2.52 0.41 -25.75
C PRO A 17 -3.40 0.25 -24.49
N LEU A 18 -2.88 0.74 -23.34
CA LEU A 18 -3.61 0.78 -22.08
C LEU A 18 -4.99 1.38 -22.31
N ALA A 19 -6.01 0.59 -22.11
CA ALA A 19 -7.39 1.04 -22.20
C ALA A 19 -7.58 2.15 -21.16
N ARG A 20 -8.20 3.25 -21.58
CA ARG A 20 -8.58 4.34 -20.66
C ARG A 20 -9.43 3.74 -19.53
N PRO A 21 -9.22 4.17 -18.27
CA PRO A 21 -9.99 3.67 -17.14
C PRO A 21 -11.47 3.92 -17.41
N THR A 22 -12.24 2.85 -17.43
CA THR A 22 -13.65 2.89 -17.79
C THR A 22 -14.51 2.57 -16.58
N THR A 23 -15.49 3.41 -16.41
CA THR A 23 -16.80 3.22 -15.77
C THR A 23 -16.86 2.28 -14.57
N SER A 24 -17.21 2.87 -13.41
CA SER A 24 -17.65 2.14 -12.22
C SER A 24 -18.75 1.13 -12.62
N LEU A 25 -18.46 -0.14 -12.39
CA LEU A 25 -19.47 -1.18 -12.45
C LEU A 25 -19.94 -1.41 -11.01
N SER A 26 -21.19 -1.16 -10.73
CA SER A 26 -21.80 -1.45 -9.44
C SER A 26 -21.79 -2.97 -9.20
N GLY A 27 -21.04 -3.42 -8.18
CA GLY A 27 -21.13 -4.78 -7.66
C GLY A 27 -20.43 -5.89 -8.47
N GLY A 28 -19.43 -5.57 -9.31
CA GLY A 28 -18.69 -6.54 -10.13
C GLY A 28 -17.37 -7.02 -9.51
N VAL A 29 -16.85 -8.11 -10.08
CA VAL A 29 -15.50 -8.63 -9.83
C VAL A 29 -14.46 -7.60 -10.29
N GLY A 30 -13.48 -7.27 -9.44
CA GLY A 30 -12.49 -6.29 -9.83
C GLY A 30 -11.40 -6.05 -8.81
N VAL A 31 -10.38 -5.33 -9.26
CA VAL A 31 -9.20 -4.96 -8.48
C VAL A 31 -8.84 -3.50 -8.68
N ALA A 32 -8.30 -2.86 -7.65
CA ALA A 32 -7.74 -1.51 -7.72
C ALA A 32 -6.34 -1.48 -7.10
N ALA A 33 -5.42 -0.83 -7.77
CA ALA A 33 -4.02 -0.70 -7.34
C ALA A 33 -3.42 0.63 -7.81
N HIS A 34 -2.21 0.96 -7.32
CA HIS A 34 -1.49 2.15 -7.73
C HIS A 34 -0.66 1.94 -9.02
N SER A 35 -0.49 0.72 -9.47
CA SER A 35 0.20 0.37 -10.71
C SER A 35 -0.69 -0.50 -11.61
N PRO A 36 -0.73 -0.24 -12.93
CA PRO A 36 -1.42 -1.11 -13.89
C PRO A 36 -0.91 -2.56 -13.85
N ALA A 37 0.39 -2.76 -13.67
CA ALA A 37 1.01 -4.08 -13.58
C ALA A 37 0.53 -4.84 -12.33
N THR A 38 0.47 -4.15 -11.20
CA THR A 38 -0.07 -4.70 -9.94
C THR A 38 -1.55 -5.09 -10.11
N ALA A 39 -2.35 -4.22 -10.73
CA ALA A 39 -3.77 -4.51 -10.98
C ALA A 39 -3.95 -5.70 -11.93
N ALA A 40 -3.14 -5.80 -13.00
CA ALA A 40 -3.18 -6.93 -13.92
C ALA A 40 -2.88 -8.27 -13.23
N ALA A 41 -1.91 -8.30 -12.30
CA ALA A 41 -1.62 -9.48 -11.49
C ALA A 41 -2.84 -9.94 -10.68
N GLY A 42 -3.57 -9.00 -10.06
CA GLY A 42 -4.78 -9.32 -9.31
C GLY A 42 -5.92 -9.84 -10.19
N MET A 43 -6.16 -9.21 -11.36
CA MET A 43 -7.18 -9.67 -12.31
C MET A 43 -6.88 -11.08 -12.81
N ALA A 44 -5.64 -11.39 -13.16
CA ALA A 44 -5.25 -12.73 -13.61
C ALA A 44 -5.59 -13.81 -12.57
N LEU A 45 -5.45 -13.51 -11.28
CA LEU A 45 -5.80 -14.44 -10.20
C LEU A 45 -7.32 -14.57 -10.03
N LEU A 46 -8.09 -13.49 -10.20
CA LEU A 46 -9.55 -13.57 -10.21
C LEU A 46 -10.04 -14.37 -11.42
N ASP A 47 -9.43 -14.20 -12.59
CA ASP A 47 -9.73 -14.95 -13.82
C ASP A 47 -9.42 -16.45 -13.67
N ALA A 48 -8.40 -16.78 -12.89
CA ALA A 48 -8.07 -18.17 -12.53
C ALA A 48 -9.02 -18.77 -11.46
N GLY A 49 -10.03 -18.04 -11.03
CA GLY A 49 -11.01 -18.49 -10.02
C GLY A 49 -10.58 -18.25 -8.58
N GLY A 50 -9.57 -17.40 -8.36
CA GLY A 50 -9.12 -16.98 -7.04
C GLY A 50 -10.15 -16.13 -6.29
N THR A 51 -9.96 -16.04 -4.97
CA THR A 51 -10.75 -15.16 -4.10
C THR A 51 -10.21 -13.73 -4.13
N ALA A 52 -10.96 -12.79 -3.55
CA ALA A 52 -10.49 -11.43 -3.30
C ALA A 52 -9.18 -11.41 -2.46
N ALA A 53 -9.01 -12.38 -1.57
CA ALA A 53 -7.77 -12.52 -0.80
C ALA A 53 -6.60 -13.00 -1.65
N ASP A 54 -6.80 -13.98 -2.55
CA ASP A 54 -5.77 -14.43 -3.51
C ASP A 54 -5.31 -13.27 -4.38
N ALA A 55 -6.25 -12.51 -4.93
CA ALA A 55 -5.96 -11.33 -5.74
C ALA A 55 -5.20 -10.24 -4.95
N ALA A 56 -5.64 -9.93 -3.73
CA ALA A 56 -4.98 -8.93 -2.89
C ALA A 56 -3.55 -9.36 -2.50
N VAL A 57 -3.34 -10.64 -2.19
CA VAL A 57 -2.01 -11.21 -1.88
C VAL A 57 -1.12 -11.19 -3.12
N GLY A 58 -1.60 -11.68 -4.27
CA GLY A 58 -0.83 -11.69 -5.51
C GLY A 58 -0.46 -10.27 -5.96
N MET A 59 -1.37 -9.31 -5.85
CA MET A 59 -1.08 -7.89 -6.07
C MET A 59 0.00 -7.37 -5.11
N THR A 60 -0.05 -7.74 -3.82
CA THR A 60 0.95 -7.30 -2.84
C THR A 60 2.34 -7.83 -3.20
N LEU A 61 2.45 -9.09 -3.59
CA LEU A 61 3.71 -9.69 -3.99
C LEU A 61 4.21 -9.13 -5.34
N ALA A 62 3.32 -8.91 -6.32
CA ALA A 62 3.67 -8.28 -7.59
C ALA A 62 4.14 -6.82 -7.39
N ALA A 63 3.52 -6.08 -6.47
CA ALA A 63 3.95 -4.72 -6.13
C ALA A 63 5.41 -4.69 -5.63
N CYS A 64 5.90 -5.74 -4.95
CA CYS A 64 7.32 -5.83 -4.56
C CYS A 64 8.27 -5.84 -5.77
N ALA A 65 7.80 -6.26 -6.95
CA ALA A 65 8.58 -6.26 -8.18
C ALA A 65 8.43 -4.97 -9.01
N VAL A 66 7.25 -4.33 -8.99
CA VAL A 66 6.92 -3.20 -9.88
C VAL A 66 6.73 -1.86 -9.16
N GLU A 67 6.71 -1.85 -7.83
CA GLU A 67 6.61 -0.65 -6.98
C GLU A 67 7.73 -0.63 -5.91
N PRO A 68 9.00 -0.92 -6.26
CA PRO A 68 10.09 -1.12 -5.29
C PRO A 68 10.44 0.12 -4.46
N PHE A 69 9.91 1.28 -4.85
CA PHE A 69 10.07 2.56 -4.15
C PHE A 69 9.25 2.63 -2.85
N VAL A 70 8.24 1.76 -2.69
CA VAL A 70 7.25 1.87 -1.61
C VAL A 70 6.99 0.55 -0.90
N VAL A 71 7.35 -0.59 -1.51
CA VAL A 71 7.15 -1.93 -0.94
C VAL A 71 8.21 -2.92 -1.40
N SER A 72 8.56 -3.87 -0.55
CA SER A 72 9.45 -5.01 -0.81
C SER A 72 8.96 -6.23 -0.04
N LEU A 73 9.52 -7.41 -0.26
CA LEU A 73 9.25 -8.61 0.55
C LEU A 73 9.60 -8.41 2.04
N LEU A 74 10.50 -7.45 2.33
CA LEU A 74 10.96 -7.12 3.68
C LEU A 74 10.21 -5.93 4.31
N SER A 75 9.01 -5.64 3.83
CA SER A 75 8.09 -4.61 4.33
C SER A 75 7.16 -5.10 5.44
N GLY A 76 6.23 -4.23 5.84
CA GLY A 76 5.07 -4.59 6.64
C GLY A 76 3.76 -4.30 5.92
N LEU A 77 2.69 -5.01 6.28
CA LEU A 77 1.36 -4.81 5.74
C LEU A 77 0.27 -4.78 6.81
N HIS A 78 -0.86 -4.17 6.45
CA HIS A 78 -2.15 -4.39 7.09
C HIS A 78 -3.17 -4.80 6.04
N GLY A 79 -3.97 -5.83 6.36
CA GLY A 79 -5.07 -6.31 5.52
C GLY A 79 -6.42 -6.17 6.21
N ILE A 80 -7.49 -6.09 5.42
CA ILE A 80 -8.87 -6.25 5.85
C ILE A 80 -9.60 -7.14 4.86
N HIS A 81 -10.34 -8.12 5.36
CA HIS A 81 -11.13 -9.05 4.57
C HIS A 81 -12.58 -9.02 5.05
N VAL A 82 -13.51 -9.03 4.10
CA VAL A 82 -14.96 -9.17 4.34
C VAL A 82 -15.43 -10.43 3.63
N ASP A 83 -16.00 -11.36 4.38
CA ASP A 83 -16.56 -12.59 3.84
C ASP A 83 -18.02 -12.38 3.36
N VAL A 84 -18.57 -13.36 2.66
CA VAL A 84 -19.94 -13.33 2.10
C VAL A 84 -21.04 -13.13 3.15
N ASP A 85 -20.80 -13.56 4.38
CA ASP A 85 -21.71 -13.37 5.52
C ASP A 85 -21.56 -11.99 6.20
N GLY A 86 -20.69 -11.12 5.67
CA GLY A 86 -20.36 -9.82 6.24
C GLY A 86 -19.36 -9.89 7.40
N THR A 87 -18.88 -11.07 7.77
CA THR A 87 -17.81 -11.21 8.77
C THR A 87 -16.56 -10.48 8.28
N THR A 88 -16.05 -9.59 9.13
CA THR A 88 -14.86 -8.79 8.80
C THR A 88 -13.70 -9.15 9.70
N ARG A 89 -12.54 -9.37 9.12
CA ARG A 89 -11.27 -9.63 9.81
C ARG A 89 -10.21 -8.65 9.34
N ALA A 90 -9.45 -8.12 10.29
CA ALA A 90 -8.24 -7.35 10.01
C ALA A 90 -7.03 -8.23 10.32
N VAL A 91 -6.02 -8.15 9.46
CA VAL A 91 -4.75 -8.87 9.57
C VAL A 91 -3.63 -7.85 9.75
N ASP A 92 -2.85 -8.03 10.81
CA ASP A 92 -1.68 -7.24 11.13
C ASP A 92 -0.42 -8.08 10.86
N GLY A 93 0.22 -7.85 9.74
CA GLY A 93 1.54 -8.31 9.32
C GLY A 93 2.49 -7.12 9.19
N PHE A 94 2.43 -6.16 10.15
CA PHE A 94 3.33 -5.02 10.12
C PHE A 94 4.72 -5.39 10.66
N VAL A 95 5.54 -4.41 10.91
CA VAL A 95 6.92 -4.58 11.35
C VAL A 95 6.99 -4.74 12.86
N ASP A 96 7.80 -5.70 13.34
CA ASP A 96 8.09 -5.86 14.75
C ASP A 96 9.42 -5.19 15.13
N VAL A 97 9.48 -4.66 16.34
CA VAL A 97 10.70 -4.15 16.94
C VAL A 97 11.57 -5.34 17.36
N PRO A 98 12.85 -5.44 16.91
CA PRO A 98 13.73 -6.54 17.32
C PRO A 98 13.99 -6.56 18.83
N ALA A 99 14.50 -7.68 19.34
CA ALA A 99 14.80 -7.86 20.76
C ALA A 99 15.78 -6.81 21.32
N VAL A 100 16.71 -6.33 20.49
CA VAL A 100 17.67 -5.26 20.83
C VAL A 100 17.48 -4.10 19.85
N PRO A 101 16.65 -3.10 20.16
CA PRO A 101 16.29 -2.06 19.20
C PRO A 101 17.26 -0.86 19.17
N THR A 102 18.39 -0.93 19.84
CA THR A 102 19.35 0.19 19.96
C THR A 102 20.76 -0.23 19.56
N GLY A 103 21.46 0.64 18.87
CA GLY A 103 22.77 0.39 18.29
C GLY A 103 22.69 0.26 16.76
N GLY A 104 23.66 -0.42 16.16
CA GLY A 104 23.70 -0.65 14.73
C GLY A 104 24.15 0.55 13.88
N ARG A 105 24.13 0.38 12.54
CA ARG A 105 24.56 1.41 11.59
C ARG A 105 23.38 2.31 11.20
N ARG A 106 23.48 3.59 11.51
CA ARG A 106 22.49 4.61 11.17
C ARG A 106 23.14 5.74 10.37
N ALA A 107 22.42 6.29 9.43
CA ALA A 107 22.76 7.51 8.72
C ALA A 107 21.54 8.43 8.66
N GLU A 108 21.78 9.73 8.61
CA GLU A 108 20.73 10.72 8.41
C GLU A 108 20.71 11.16 6.94
N THR A 109 19.52 11.32 6.38
CA THR A 109 19.29 11.86 5.05
C THR A 109 18.17 12.88 5.08
N THR A 110 18.04 13.64 4.00
CA THR A 110 16.93 14.60 3.86
C THR A 110 16.21 14.32 2.56
N ILE A 111 14.91 14.15 2.63
CA ILE A 111 14.04 13.98 1.47
C ILE A 111 13.28 15.29 1.22
N ASP A 112 13.26 15.74 -0.02
CA ASP A 112 12.49 16.91 -0.45
C ASP A 112 11.17 16.47 -1.09
N PHE A 113 10.07 16.79 -0.43
CA PHE A 113 8.71 16.47 -0.86
C PHE A 113 8.07 17.63 -1.66
N GLY A 114 8.83 18.26 -2.54
CA GLY A 114 8.31 19.38 -3.32
C GLY A 114 8.36 20.72 -2.56
N GLY A 115 9.47 20.96 -1.87
CA GLY A 115 9.74 22.17 -1.08
C GLY A 115 9.61 21.96 0.44
N ALA A 116 9.10 20.81 0.89
CA ALA A 116 9.13 20.42 2.30
C ALA A 116 10.30 19.44 2.53
N ARG A 117 11.43 19.94 3.02
CA ARG A 117 12.61 19.12 3.35
C ARG A 117 12.46 18.48 4.71
N MET A 118 12.50 17.15 4.77
CA MET A 118 12.32 16.39 5.99
C MET A 118 13.53 15.49 6.28
N PRO A 119 14.07 15.51 7.52
CA PRO A 119 15.13 14.60 7.91
C PRO A 119 14.57 13.19 8.16
N TYR A 120 15.35 12.18 7.77
CA TYR A 120 15.07 10.77 7.98
C TYR A 120 16.31 10.02 8.41
N SER A 121 16.10 9.00 9.25
CA SER A 121 17.14 8.05 9.59
C SER A 121 17.03 6.82 8.68
N ILE A 122 18.14 6.41 8.08
CA ILE A 122 18.28 5.23 7.19
C ILE A 122 19.42 4.32 7.66
N GLY A 123 19.66 3.24 6.94
CA GLY A 123 20.71 2.25 7.26
C GLY A 123 20.21 1.13 8.16
N GLY A 124 21.03 0.08 8.34
CA GLY A 124 20.65 -1.17 8.97
C GLY A 124 19.93 -1.04 10.32
N ALA A 125 20.34 -0.09 11.16
CA ALA A 125 19.70 0.16 12.46
C ALA A 125 18.22 0.58 12.39
N THR A 126 17.73 0.97 11.21
CA THR A 126 16.33 1.33 11.00
C THR A 126 15.48 0.15 10.48
N PHE A 127 16.09 -0.99 10.22
CA PHE A 127 15.42 -2.21 9.80
C PHE A 127 14.67 -2.85 10.96
N GLY A 128 13.36 -2.97 10.85
CA GLY A 128 12.53 -3.76 11.75
C GLY A 128 12.20 -5.12 11.16
N THR A 129 11.85 -6.09 12.02
CA THR A 129 11.50 -7.45 11.60
C THR A 129 10.31 -7.41 10.63
N PRO A 130 10.48 -7.85 9.38
CA PRO A 130 9.46 -7.66 8.34
C PRO A 130 8.29 -8.61 8.53
N GLY A 131 7.06 -8.14 8.38
CA GLY A 131 5.85 -8.96 8.54
C GLY A 131 5.03 -9.14 7.26
N LEU A 132 5.41 -8.53 6.12
CA LEU A 132 4.62 -8.56 4.89
C LEU A 132 4.34 -9.99 4.40
N VAL A 133 5.37 -10.83 4.28
CA VAL A 133 5.19 -12.20 3.77
C VAL A 133 4.38 -13.04 4.74
N ALA A 134 4.54 -12.87 6.06
CA ALA A 134 3.70 -13.52 7.07
C ALA A 134 2.23 -13.10 6.95
N GLY A 135 1.98 -11.80 6.71
CA GLY A 135 0.64 -11.26 6.47
C GLY A 135 0.00 -11.82 5.18
N CYS A 136 0.74 -11.86 4.08
CA CYS A 136 0.31 -12.47 2.82
C CYS A 136 -0.02 -13.96 3.00
N TRP A 137 0.87 -14.68 3.64
CA TRP A 137 0.68 -16.11 3.93
C TRP A 137 -0.56 -16.35 4.78
N HIS A 138 -0.77 -15.54 5.84
CA HIS A 138 -1.96 -15.62 6.69
C HIS A 138 -3.25 -15.36 5.92
N LEU A 139 -3.31 -14.26 5.14
CA LEU A 139 -4.47 -13.92 4.30
C LEU A 139 -4.81 -15.05 3.33
N HIS A 140 -3.80 -15.56 2.61
CA HIS A 140 -3.98 -16.67 1.68
C HIS A 140 -4.46 -17.95 2.40
N ARG A 141 -3.79 -18.38 3.46
CA ARG A 141 -4.15 -19.61 4.19
C ARG A 141 -5.55 -19.56 4.80
N ARG A 142 -6.01 -18.37 5.16
CA ARG A 142 -7.28 -18.17 5.85
C ARG A 142 -8.45 -17.93 4.89
N PHE A 143 -8.20 -17.24 3.78
CA PHE A 143 -9.25 -16.73 2.90
C PHE A 143 -9.02 -17.03 1.41
N GLY A 144 -7.86 -17.57 1.04
CA GLY A 144 -7.52 -17.93 -0.33
C GLY A 144 -8.11 -19.29 -0.76
N ARG A 145 -8.09 -19.52 -2.06
CA ARG A 145 -8.58 -20.74 -2.73
C ARG A 145 -7.54 -21.35 -3.67
N LEU A 146 -6.78 -20.51 -4.39
CA LEU A 146 -5.75 -20.98 -5.33
C LEU A 146 -4.57 -21.61 -4.58
N PRO A 147 -3.83 -22.55 -5.20
CA PRO A 147 -2.53 -22.97 -4.69
C PRO A 147 -1.59 -21.76 -4.48
N TRP A 148 -0.83 -21.77 -3.40
CA TRP A 148 0.09 -20.68 -3.06
C TRP A 148 1.03 -20.31 -4.21
N ALA A 149 1.61 -21.31 -4.88
CA ALA A 149 2.52 -21.09 -5.99
C ALA A 149 1.84 -20.31 -7.16
N GLU A 150 0.55 -20.55 -7.41
CA GLU A 150 -0.22 -19.81 -8.43
C GLU A 150 -0.44 -18.36 -8.01
N VAL A 151 -0.65 -18.09 -6.71
CA VAL A 151 -0.82 -16.72 -6.20
C VAL A 151 0.49 -15.93 -6.29
N VAL A 152 1.65 -16.59 -6.13
CA VAL A 152 2.97 -15.96 -6.25
C VAL A 152 3.42 -15.80 -7.72
N ALA A 153 2.91 -16.62 -8.63
CA ALA A 153 3.38 -16.69 -10.02
C ALA A 153 3.42 -15.33 -10.76
N PRO A 154 2.39 -14.45 -10.67
CA PRO A 154 2.48 -13.14 -11.32
C PRO A 154 3.64 -12.27 -10.81
N ALA A 155 3.97 -12.37 -9.52
CA ALA A 155 5.11 -11.63 -8.97
C ALA A 155 6.45 -12.15 -9.50
N ILE A 156 6.59 -13.47 -9.67
CA ILE A 156 7.77 -14.09 -10.28
C ILE A 156 7.92 -13.63 -11.74
N GLU A 157 6.84 -13.58 -12.49
CA GLU A 157 6.85 -13.11 -13.88
C GLU A 157 7.34 -11.66 -13.96
N TRP A 158 6.76 -10.74 -13.17
CA TRP A 158 7.18 -9.35 -13.16
C TRP A 158 8.63 -9.17 -12.67
N ALA A 159 9.05 -9.89 -11.66
CA ALA A 159 10.45 -9.85 -11.19
C ALA A 159 11.43 -10.34 -12.27
N GLY A 160 11.05 -11.34 -13.08
CA GLY A 160 11.88 -11.87 -14.17
C GLY A 160 11.91 -10.98 -15.40
N THR A 161 10.77 -10.42 -15.80
CA THR A 161 10.65 -9.54 -16.99
C THR A 161 11.09 -8.11 -16.72
N GLY A 162 10.90 -7.63 -15.49
CA GLY A 162 11.06 -6.23 -15.11
C GLY A 162 9.84 -5.38 -15.45
N PHE A 163 9.90 -4.10 -15.11
CA PHE A 163 8.86 -3.11 -15.39
C PHE A 163 9.46 -1.86 -16.06
N VAL A 164 8.62 -1.15 -16.80
CA VAL A 164 9.00 0.11 -17.44
C VAL A 164 8.63 1.25 -16.51
N LEU A 165 9.59 2.15 -16.22
CA LEU A 165 9.36 3.34 -15.41
C LEU A 165 8.29 4.23 -16.04
N SER A 166 7.28 4.60 -15.28
CA SER A 166 6.36 5.69 -15.62
C SER A 166 6.93 7.05 -15.19
N ASP A 167 6.32 8.14 -15.64
CA ASP A 167 6.63 9.51 -15.20
C ASP A 167 6.52 9.66 -13.67
N ARG A 168 5.53 8.98 -13.09
CA ARG A 168 5.35 8.92 -11.64
C ARG A 168 6.50 8.19 -10.96
N ASP A 169 6.94 7.05 -11.49
CA ASP A 169 8.03 6.26 -10.91
C ASP A 169 9.34 7.02 -11.00
N GLU A 170 9.58 7.72 -12.12
CA GLU A 170 10.71 8.65 -12.26
C GLU A 170 10.66 9.75 -11.20
N SER A 171 9.50 10.40 -11.02
CA SER A 171 9.32 11.44 -10.00
C SER A 171 9.59 10.91 -8.59
N LEU A 172 9.14 9.67 -8.27
CA LEU A 172 9.43 9.03 -6.99
C LEU A 172 10.91 8.67 -6.85
N LEU A 173 11.54 8.15 -7.90
CA LEU A 173 12.95 7.81 -7.92
C LEU A 173 13.82 9.05 -7.67
N HIS A 174 13.52 10.16 -8.32
CA HIS A 174 14.21 11.44 -8.09
C HIS A 174 14.03 11.94 -6.64
N MET A 175 12.82 11.85 -6.11
CA MET A 175 12.55 12.26 -4.73
C MET A 175 13.31 11.38 -3.72
N LEU A 176 13.41 10.08 -3.99
CA LEU A 176 14.02 9.08 -3.12
C LEU A 176 15.48 8.77 -3.51
N GLU A 177 16.09 9.53 -4.43
CA GLU A 177 17.47 9.36 -4.87
C GLU A 177 18.45 9.09 -3.72
N PRO A 178 18.43 9.86 -2.60
CA PRO A 178 19.40 9.67 -1.51
C PRO A 178 19.37 8.28 -0.88
N VAL A 179 18.33 7.48 -1.11
CA VAL A 179 18.16 6.12 -0.59
C VAL A 179 18.21 5.08 -1.70
N MET A 180 17.49 5.33 -2.80
CA MET A 180 17.32 4.37 -3.90
C MET A 180 18.59 4.15 -4.73
N THR A 181 19.55 5.06 -4.66
CA THR A 181 20.83 4.93 -5.37
C THR A 181 21.98 4.42 -4.49
N LEU A 182 21.66 3.87 -3.31
CA LEU A 182 22.66 3.25 -2.44
C LEU A 182 22.87 1.76 -2.79
N GLY A 183 24.10 1.30 -2.70
CA GLY A 183 24.45 -0.12 -2.91
C GLY A 183 23.86 -0.69 -4.20
N VAL A 184 23.18 -1.82 -4.10
CA VAL A 184 22.49 -2.49 -5.22
C VAL A 184 21.48 -1.58 -5.91
N GLY A 185 20.87 -0.64 -5.19
CA GLY A 185 19.93 0.31 -5.76
C GLY A 185 20.54 1.15 -6.88
N ARG A 186 21.85 1.49 -6.80
CA ARG A 186 22.56 2.18 -7.88
C ARG A 186 22.60 1.35 -9.16
N GLU A 187 22.87 0.03 -9.06
CA GLU A 187 22.89 -0.88 -10.21
C GLU A 187 21.49 -1.04 -10.83
N VAL A 188 20.45 -1.02 -10.00
CA VAL A 188 19.06 -1.14 -10.43
C VAL A 188 18.54 0.13 -11.10
N PHE A 189 18.82 1.31 -10.51
CA PHE A 189 18.16 2.56 -10.88
C PHE A 189 19.05 3.56 -11.62
N CYS A 190 20.33 3.22 -11.86
CA CYS A 190 21.21 4.07 -12.66
C CYS A 190 21.72 3.34 -13.92
N ILE A 191 21.98 4.11 -14.97
CA ILE A 191 22.68 3.70 -16.20
C ILE A 191 23.72 4.78 -16.49
N ASP A 192 24.99 4.38 -16.73
CA ASP A 192 26.06 5.29 -17.10
C ASP A 192 26.13 6.55 -16.19
N ASP A 193 26.06 6.31 -14.88
CA ASP A 193 26.10 7.33 -13.82
C ASP A 193 24.90 8.30 -13.77
N ARG A 194 23.85 8.10 -14.54
CA ARG A 194 22.58 8.83 -14.42
C ARG A 194 21.46 7.94 -13.90
N MET A 195 20.50 8.53 -13.23
CA MET A 195 19.26 7.82 -12.88
C MET A 195 18.47 7.47 -14.15
N ARG A 196 17.76 6.34 -14.08
CA ARG A 196 16.80 5.94 -15.10
C ARG A 196 15.65 6.93 -15.16
N VAL A 197 15.09 7.07 -16.37
CA VAL A 197 13.98 7.99 -16.67
C VAL A 197 12.77 7.22 -17.18
N GLU A 198 11.65 7.89 -17.34
CA GLU A 198 10.43 7.34 -17.94
C GLU A 198 10.72 6.57 -19.23
N GLY A 199 10.06 5.44 -19.41
CA GLY A 199 10.22 4.55 -20.56
C GLY A 199 11.38 3.55 -20.45
N GLU A 200 12.27 3.67 -19.47
CA GLU A 200 13.38 2.73 -19.28
C GLU A 200 12.96 1.51 -18.45
N LEU A 201 13.48 0.35 -18.87
CA LEU A 201 13.21 -0.93 -18.21
C LEU A 201 14.04 -1.07 -16.93
N VAL A 202 13.38 -1.39 -15.83
CA VAL A 202 13.99 -1.74 -14.55
C VAL A 202 13.87 -3.24 -14.33
N ARG A 203 14.97 -3.88 -13.93
CA ARG A 203 15.00 -5.25 -13.43
C ARG A 203 15.72 -5.29 -12.09
N ILE A 204 15.14 -6.00 -11.16
CA ILE A 204 15.72 -6.17 -9.82
C ILE A 204 16.36 -7.55 -9.76
N PRO A 205 17.69 -7.65 -9.62
CA PRO A 205 18.38 -8.94 -9.54
C PRO A 205 17.93 -9.73 -8.33
N ASP A 206 17.97 -11.07 -8.43
CA ASP A 206 17.70 -12.05 -7.38
C ASP A 206 16.26 -12.10 -6.85
N LEU A 207 15.41 -11.09 -7.15
CA LEU A 207 14.04 -11.04 -6.64
C LEU A 207 13.18 -12.21 -7.15
N ALA A 208 13.33 -12.56 -8.43
CA ALA A 208 12.59 -13.67 -9.02
C ALA A 208 12.95 -15.02 -8.34
N ASP A 209 14.22 -15.23 -7.98
CA ASP A 209 14.66 -16.43 -7.29
C ASP A 209 14.18 -16.48 -5.84
N ALA A 210 14.18 -15.34 -5.13
CA ALA A 210 13.59 -15.24 -3.80
C ALA A 210 12.09 -15.57 -3.83
N LEU A 211 11.34 -15.03 -4.80
CA LEU A 211 9.93 -15.32 -4.98
C LEU A 211 9.65 -16.78 -5.36
N ARG A 212 10.49 -17.42 -6.21
CA ARG A 212 10.36 -18.85 -6.52
C ARG A 212 10.54 -19.70 -5.26
N GLN A 213 11.54 -19.42 -4.44
CA GLN A 213 11.73 -20.14 -3.19
C GLN A 213 10.52 -19.96 -2.25
N ILE A 214 9.99 -18.74 -2.13
CA ILE A 214 8.76 -18.48 -1.36
C ILE A 214 7.55 -19.23 -1.94
N ALA A 215 7.44 -19.34 -3.27
CA ALA A 215 6.37 -20.08 -3.92
C ALA A 215 6.45 -21.59 -3.65
N GLU A 216 7.65 -22.16 -3.63
CA GLU A 216 7.91 -23.58 -3.44
C GLU A 216 7.82 -24.03 -1.98
N GLU A 217 8.39 -23.22 -1.06
CA GLU A 217 8.52 -23.58 0.36
C GLU A 217 7.42 -22.95 1.25
N GLY A 218 6.66 -21.96 0.71
CA GLY A 218 5.64 -21.22 1.44
C GLY A 218 6.20 -19.98 2.14
N GLY A 219 5.27 -19.13 2.66
CA GLY A 219 5.61 -17.90 3.38
C GLY A 219 6.57 -18.08 4.58
N PRO A 220 6.51 -19.18 5.34
CA PRO A 220 7.41 -19.40 6.48
C PRO A 220 8.90 -19.39 6.13
N THR A 221 9.30 -19.66 4.87
CA THR A 221 10.70 -19.72 4.47
C THR A 221 11.51 -18.44 4.77
N LEU A 222 10.84 -17.27 4.78
CA LEU A 222 11.47 -16.01 5.14
C LEU A 222 11.77 -15.90 6.66
N TYR A 223 11.08 -16.67 7.47
CA TYR A 223 11.11 -16.60 8.93
C TYR A 223 11.82 -17.80 9.56
N GLU A 224 11.89 -18.92 8.83
CA GLU A 224 12.48 -20.18 9.29
C GLU A 224 13.39 -20.76 8.19
N GLY A 225 14.31 -21.60 8.57
CA GLY A 225 15.15 -22.33 7.61
C GLY A 225 16.34 -21.56 7.07
N ALA A 226 16.71 -21.81 5.81
CA ALA A 226 17.94 -21.28 5.20
C ALA A 226 17.84 -19.78 4.91
N MET A 227 16.76 -19.34 4.26
CA MET A 227 16.58 -17.94 3.88
C MET A 227 16.53 -17.01 5.11
N SER A 228 15.89 -17.45 6.20
CA SER A 228 15.90 -16.71 7.47
C SER A 228 17.31 -16.51 8.04
N ARG A 229 18.13 -17.58 8.05
CA ARG A 229 19.52 -17.49 8.52
C ARG A 229 20.39 -16.59 7.63
N GLU A 230 20.21 -16.67 6.32
CA GLU A 230 20.90 -15.79 5.37
C GLU A 230 20.52 -14.33 5.59
N LEU A 231 19.21 -14.03 5.75
CA LEU A 231 18.73 -12.69 6.04
C LEU A 231 19.28 -12.16 7.37
N ALA A 232 19.30 -12.99 8.41
CA ALA A 232 19.87 -12.60 9.72
C ALA A 232 21.38 -12.33 9.63
N THR A 233 22.14 -13.12 8.85
CA THR A 233 23.56 -12.89 8.61
C THR A 233 23.76 -11.58 7.84
N PHE A 234 23.05 -11.38 6.76
CA PHE A 234 23.09 -10.14 5.98
C PHE A 234 22.70 -8.92 6.83
N ALA A 235 21.67 -9.04 7.67
CA ALA A 235 21.26 -7.96 8.59
C ALA A 235 22.42 -7.53 9.50
N GLN A 236 23.19 -8.49 10.05
CA GLN A 236 24.37 -8.18 10.86
C GLN A 236 25.47 -7.48 10.05
N GLU A 237 25.74 -7.93 8.82
CA GLU A 237 26.75 -7.35 7.93
C GLU A 237 26.46 -5.87 7.61
N VAL A 238 25.18 -5.53 7.42
CA VAL A 238 24.76 -4.13 7.16
C VAL A 238 24.53 -3.33 8.44
N GLY A 239 24.80 -3.91 9.61
CA GLY A 239 24.63 -3.24 10.92
C GLY A 239 23.17 -3.08 11.34
N ALA A 240 22.29 -3.97 10.87
CA ALA A 240 20.93 -4.12 11.37
C ALA A 240 20.91 -4.96 12.66
N LEU A 241 19.80 -4.90 13.38
CA LEU A 241 19.65 -5.49 14.71
C LEU A 241 18.71 -6.70 14.73
N VAL A 242 18.10 -7.03 13.59
CA VAL A 242 17.20 -8.18 13.43
C VAL A 242 17.99 -9.48 13.43
N THR A 243 17.59 -10.41 14.27
CA THR A 243 18.21 -11.74 14.41
C THR A 243 17.31 -12.84 13.82
N ALA A 244 17.85 -14.05 13.66
CA ALA A 244 17.05 -15.22 13.26
C ALA A 244 15.94 -15.54 14.29
N GLU A 245 16.18 -15.26 15.58
CA GLU A 245 15.16 -15.43 16.62
C GLU A 245 14.02 -14.39 16.47
N ASP A 246 14.36 -13.13 16.13
CA ASP A 246 13.33 -12.11 15.85
C ASP A 246 12.50 -12.49 14.62
N LEU A 247 13.13 -13.01 13.56
CA LEU A 247 12.43 -13.50 12.38
C LEU A 247 11.49 -14.65 12.76
N GLY A 248 12.00 -15.69 13.44
CA GLY A 248 11.19 -16.84 13.86
C GLY A 248 10.04 -16.51 14.81
N ALA A 249 10.12 -15.40 15.53
CA ALA A 249 9.04 -14.93 16.40
C ALA A 249 7.97 -14.10 15.65
N CYS A 250 8.25 -13.66 14.42
CA CYS A 250 7.35 -12.80 13.65
C CYS A 250 6.15 -13.60 13.11
N THR A 251 4.95 -13.19 13.48
CA THR A 251 3.69 -13.79 13.01
C THR A 251 2.68 -12.73 12.64
N ALA A 252 1.81 -13.04 11.69
CA ALA A 252 0.64 -12.18 11.43
C ALA A 252 -0.44 -12.41 12.50
N VAL A 253 -1.11 -11.32 12.88
CA VAL A 253 -2.18 -11.36 13.90
C VAL A 253 -3.52 -11.00 13.26
N GLU A 254 -4.51 -11.88 13.42
CA GLU A 254 -5.89 -11.63 13.01
C GLU A 254 -6.70 -11.09 14.18
N HIS A 255 -7.56 -10.11 13.91
CA HIS A 255 -8.47 -9.55 14.90
C HIS A 255 -9.76 -9.02 14.26
N THR A 256 -10.82 -8.90 15.07
CA THR A 256 -12.05 -8.22 14.65
C THR A 256 -11.83 -6.70 14.71
N PRO A 257 -11.98 -5.97 13.59
CA PRO A 257 -11.80 -4.52 13.61
C PRO A 257 -12.94 -3.83 14.35
N PRO A 258 -12.69 -2.68 15.01
CA PRO A 258 -13.74 -1.86 15.57
C PRO A 258 -14.66 -1.37 14.47
N THR A 259 -15.92 -1.15 14.83
CA THR A 259 -16.97 -0.66 13.94
C THR A 259 -17.48 0.67 14.46
N VAL A 260 -17.56 1.65 13.56
CA VAL A 260 -18.24 2.94 13.79
C VAL A 260 -19.36 3.10 12.76
N ARG A 261 -20.31 3.99 13.02
CA ARG A 261 -21.41 4.27 12.09
C ARG A 261 -21.19 5.60 11.37
N LEU A 262 -21.69 5.69 10.15
CA LEU A 262 -21.80 6.91 9.37
C LEU A 262 -23.05 6.80 8.49
N GLY A 263 -24.04 7.67 8.67
CA GLY A 263 -25.28 7.66 7.88
C GLY A 263 -25.99 6.31 7.85
N GLY A 264 -25.93 5.51 8.93
CA GLY A 264 -26.51 4.18 9.01
C GLY A 264 -25.62 3.03 8.48
N TRP A 265 -24.54 3.32 7.75
CA TRP A 265 -23.55 2.35 7.30
C TRP A 265 -22.58 1.98 8.42
N GLN A 266 -21.92 0.85 8.27
CA GLN A 266 -20.86 0.41 9.18
C GLN A 266 -19.50 0.64 8.53
N VAL A 267 -18.65 1.42 9.19
CA VAL A 267 -17.24 1.61 8.80
C VAL A 267 -16.37 0.83 9.77
N ARG A 268 -15.62 -0.13 9.25
CA ARG A 268 -14.76 -1.04 10.00
C ARG A 268 -13.32 -0.83 9.56
N SER A 269 -12.45 -0.46 10.49
CA SER A 269 -11.03 -0.25 10.21
C SER A 269 -10.20 -0.75 11.39
N ARG A 270 -8.93 -1.10 11.13
CA ARG A 270 -8.05 -1.61 12.18
C ARG A 270 -7.77 -0.54 13.26
N ARG A 271 -7.44 -0.99 14.45
CA ARG A 271 -6.85 -0.13 15.50
C ARG A 271 -5.39 0.17 15.17
N GLY A 272 -4.90 1.36 15.52
CA GLY A 272 -3.52 1.76 15.30
C GLY A 272 -3.34 3.26 15.53
N LEU A 273 -2.31 3.84 14.90
CA LEU A 273 -2.07 5.28 14.98
C LEU A 273 -3.03 6.10 14.11
N SER A 274 -3.75 5.45 13.17
CA SER A 274 -4.72 6.12 12.32
C SER A 274 -5.93 6.59 13.15
N PRO A 275 -6.28 7.86 13.09
CA PRO A 275 -7.46 8.40 13.78
C PRO A 275 -8.77 8.22 12.97
N LEU A 276 -8.78 7.43 11.90
CA LEU A 276 -9.88 7.36 10.94
C LEU A 276 -11.23 7.07 11.61
N THR A 277 -11.30 6.07 12.48
CA THR A 277 -12.56 5.70 13.17
C THR A 277 -13.12 6.83 14.03
N ASP A 278 -12.23 7.58 14.71
CA ASP A 278 -12.63 8.73 15.51
C ASP A 278 -13.11 9.87 14.61
N TRP A 279 -12.47 10.09 13.46
CA TRP A 279 -12.87 11.09 12.50
C TRP A 279 -14.22 10.78 11.86
N VAL A 280 -14.47 9.53 11.51
CA VAL A 280 -15.76 9.06 11.01
C VAL A 280 -16.87 9.30 12.04
N ALA A 281 -16.62 8.94 13.31
CA ALA A 281 -17.60 9.17 14.39
C ALA A 281 -17.88 10.66 14.62
N ARG A 282 -16.86 11.54 14.54
CA ARG A 282 -17.06 13.00 14.62
C ARG A 282 -17.82 13.54 13.42
N LEU A 283 -17.57 13.03 12.22
CA LEU A 283 -18.29 13.44 11.01
C LEU A 283 -19.77 13.08 11.11
N ASP A 284 -20.11 11.90 11.61
CA ASP A 284 -21.49 11.43 11.81
C ASP A 284 -22.24 12.30 12.85
N ALA A 285 -21.54 12.71 13.91
CA ALA A 285 -22.11 13.50 14.99
C ALA A 285 -22.12 15.03 14.72
N SER A 286 -21.58 15.49 13.59
CA SER A 286 -21.42 16.94 13.33
C SER A 286 -22.51 17.48 12.43
N ASP A 287 -22.90 18.76 12.65
CA ASP A 287 -23.81 19.54 11.82
C ASP A 287 -23.10 20.69 11.12
N GLY A 288 -23.73 21.28 10.11
CA GLY A 288 -23.25 22.45 9.40
C GLY A 288 -22.75 22.18 7.99
N PRO A 289 -22.09 23.16 7.36
CA PRO A 289 -21.58 23.04 5.99
C PRO A 289 -20.60 21.87 5.84
N HIS A 290 -20.74 21.12 4.75
CA HIS A 290 -20.08 19.84 4.56
C HIS A 290 -18.55 19.88 4.64
N ALA A 291 -17.91 20.83 3.93
CA ALA A 291 -16.46 20.98 3.98
C ALA A 291 -15.93 21.35 5.37
N ALA A 292 -16.65 22.19 6.12
CA ALA A 292 -16.29 22.54 7.49
C ALA A 292 -16.39 21.31 8.42
N ARG A 293 -17.45 20.50 8.30
CA ARG A 293 -17.59 19.23 9.03
C ARG A 293 -16.44 18.29 8.79
N LEU A 294 -16.04 18.12 7.51
CA LEU A 294 -14.89 17.28 7.14
C LEU A 294 -13.58 17.77 7.77
N ALA A 295 -13.33 19.09 7.75
CA ALA A 295 -12.13 19.66 8.36
C ALA A 295 -12.14 19.58 9.89
N LEU A 296 -13.29 19.84 10.52
CA LEU A 296 -13.47 19.76 11.98
C LEU A 296 -13.37 18.32 12.51
N ALA A 297 -13.84 17.34 11.73
CA ALA A 297 -13.69 15.93 12.09
C ALA A 297 -12.21 15.50 12.15
N GLN A 298 -11.34 16.11 11.33
CA GLN A 298 -9.91 15.80 11.30
C GLN A 298 -9.19 16.41 12.52
N SER A 299 -8.41 15.59 13.21
CA SER A 299 -7.42 16.11 14.17
C SER A 299 -6.24 16.71 13.40
N PRO A 300 -5.59 17.77 13.92
CA PRO A 300 -4.38 18.29 13.32
C PRO A 300 -3.31 17.18 13.24
N THR A 301 -2.80 16.95 12.04
CA THR A 301 -1.73 15.98 11.81
C THR A 301 -0.52 16.70 11.20
N PRO A 302 0.71 16.48 11.70
CA PRO A 302 1.89 17.01 11.03
C PRO A 302 2.06 16.33 9.66
N PRO A 303 2.65 17.02 8.66
CA PRO A 303 2.97 16.42 7.37
C PRO A 303 4.04 15.32 7.56
N LYS A 304 3.88 14.16 6.89
CA LYS A 304 4.74 12.98 7.07
C LYS A 304 4.85 12.13 5.81
N ALA A 305 5.84 11.22 5.82
CA ALA A 305 6.38 10.39 4.76
C ALA A 305 5.40 9.71 3.78
N LEU A 306 5.95 9.21 2.63
CA LEU A 306 5.19 8.82 1.44
C LEU A 306 5.36 7.38 0.97
N GLY A 307 6.11 6.51 1.60
CA GLY A 307 6.45 5.18 1.10
C GLY A 307 5.37 4.10 1.34
N THR A 308 4.21 4.17 0.69
CA THR A 308 3.10 3.22 0.90
C THR A 308 2.40 2.88 -0.40
N THR A 309 1.99 1.62 -0.60
CA THR A 309 1.04 1.21 -1.65
C THR A 309 -0.26 0.67 -1.03
N SER A 310 -1.33 0.68 -1.81
CA SER A 310 -2.65 0.21 -1.40
C SER A 310 -3.35 -0.52 -2.53
N LEU A 311 -4.01 -1.61 -2.18
CA LEU A 311 -4.60 -2.58 -3.08
C LEU A 311 -5.99 -2.95 -2.57
N ALA A 312 -6.94 -3.15 -3.46
CA ALA A 312 -8.29 -3.60 -3.13
C ALA A 312 -8.79 -4.59 -4.19
N ALA A 313 -9.52 -5.60 -3.77
CA ALA A 313 -10.09 -6.63 -4.64
C ALA A 313 -11.49 -7.05 -4.18
N THR A 314 -12.32 -7.46 -5.11
CA THR A 314 -13.61 -8.13 -4.87
C THR A 314 -13.79 -9.29 -5.84
N ASP A 315 -14.29 -10.43 -5.36
CA ASP A 315 -14.48 -11.65 -6.16
C ASP A 315 -15.95 -11.88 -6.57
N THR A 316 -16.17 -12.96 -7.33
CA THR A 316 -17.50 -13.36 -7.83
C THR A 316 -18.48 -13.72 -6.72
N ASP A 317 -17.99 -14.14 -5.56
CA ASP A 317 -18.85 -14.51 -4.42
C ASP A 317 -19.24 -13.27 -3.58
N GLY A 318 -18.67 -12.10 -3.88
CA GLY A 318 -18.89 -10.85 -3.13
C GLY A 318 -17.98 -10.67 -1.94
N ARG A 319 -16.94 -11.52 -1.77
CA ARG A 319 -15.89 -11.24 -0.79
C ARG A 319 -15.08 -10.04 -1.24
N ALA A 320 -14.56 -9.32 -0.27
CA ALA A 320 -13.71 -8.17 -0.54
C ALA A 320 -12.47 -8.16 0.34
N CYS A 321 -11.33 -7.78 -0.21
CA CYS A 321 -10.07 -7.71 0.53
C CYS A 321 -9.28 -6.46 0.13
N ALA A 322 -8.80 -5.71 1.12
CA ALA A 322 -7.86 -4.61 0.89
C ALA A 322 -6.58 -4.81 1.71
N VAL A 323 -5.46 -4.48 1.09
CA VAL A 323 -4.13 -4.50 1.71
C VAL A 323 -3.48 -3.14 1.54
N THR A 324 -2.80 -2.68 2.59
CA THR A 324 -1.93 -1.51 2.54
C THR A 324 -0.57 -1.95 3.07
N ALA A 325 0.49 -1.69 2.30
CA ALA A 325 1.85 -2.14 2.59
C ALA A 325 2.88 -1.02 2.44
N SER A 326 3.95 -1.09 3.23
CA SER A 326 4.98 -0.06 3.23
C SER A 326 6.33 -0.60 3.69
N LEU A 327 7.40 -0.10 3.07
CA LEU A 327 8.79 -0.30 3.53
C LEU A 327 9.34 0.93 4.28
N GLY A 328 8.56 2.01 4.41
CA GLY A 328 9.07 3.32 4.78
C GLY A 328 9.81 3.95 3.59
N LEU A 329 10.98 4.51 3.81
CA LEU A 329 11.87 4.97 2.73
C LEU A 329 12.82 3.87 2.24
N GLY A 330 12.99 2.81 3.04
CA GLY A 330 14.04 1.83 2.89
C GLY A 330 15.36 2.24 3.56
N THR A 331 16.21 1.25 3.81
CA THR A 331 17.53 1.47 4.45
C THR A 331 18.64 1.82 3.46
N GLY A 332 18.43 1.56 2.17
CA GLY A 332 19.46 1.55 1.13
C GLY A 332 20.18 0.21 1.00
N ASP A 333 19.94 -0.75 1.90
CA ASP A 333 20.51 -2.10 1.85
C ASP A 333 19.51 -3.08 1.22
N TRP A 334 19.99 -4.03 0.39
CA TRP A 334 19.16 -4.93 -0.40
C TRP A 334 19.55 -6.39 -0.16
N PHE A 335 18.58 -7.22 0.20
CA PHE A 335 18.73 -8.66 0.36
C PHE A 335 17.89 -9.38 -0.70
N ARG A 336 18.53 -10.17 -1.55
CA ARG A 336 17.88 -10.96 -2.62
C ARG A 336 16.82 -10.13 -3.40
N GLY A 337 17.23 -8.97 -3.89
CA GLY A 337 16.36 -8.07 -4.64
C GLY A 337 15.29 -7.34 -3.83
N SER A 338 15.30 -7.44 -2.51
CA SER A 338 14.37 -6.76 -1.62
C SER A 338 15.07 -5.76 -0.75
N GLN A 339 14.69 -4.49 -0.84
CA GLN A 339 15.21 -3.46 0.05
C GLN A 339 14.69 -3.67 1.48
N LEU A 340 15.55 -3.51 2.48
CA LEU A 340 15.19 -3.57 3.88
C LEU A 340 14.30 -2.38 4.23
N ASN A 341 13.23 -2.60 5.02
CA ASN A 341 12.39 -1.51 5.49
C ASN A 341 13.14 -0.59 6.47
N SER A 342 12.76 0.69 6.51
CA SER A 342 13.32 1.68 7.44
C SER A 342 12.36 2.06 8.58
N MET A 343 11.43 1.20 8.95
CA MET A 343 10.33 1.53 9.85
C MET A 343 10.78 1.97 11.24
N LEU A 344 11.92 1.47 11.76
CA LEU A 344 12.47 1.92 13.04
C LEU A 344 13.12 3.32 12.94
N GLY A 345 13.24 3.89 11.74
CA GLY A 345 13.68 5.26 11.47
C GLY A 345 12.54 6.26 11.29
N GLU A 346 11.30 5.79 11.20
CA GLU A 346 10.10 6.62 11.01
C GLU A 346 9.67 7.23 12.36
N VAL A 347 10.21 8.38 12.71
CA VAL A 347 9.99 9.08 14.00
C VAL A 347 8.51 9.15 14.38
N ASP A 348 7.66 9.27 13.40
CA ASP A 348 6.21 9.39 13.54
C ASP A 348 5.50 8.12 14.02
N LEU A 349 6.11 6.99 13.75
CA LEU A 349 5.59 5.69 14.17
C LEU A 349 6.14 5.30 15.56
N LEU A 350 7.12 6.01 16.07
CA LEU A 350 7.79 5.74 17.35
C LEU A 350 7.04 6.30 18.57
N VAL A 351 5.72 6.34 18.52
CA VAL A 351 4.89 6.82 19.63
C VAL A 351 5.10 5.93 20.87
N GLY A 352 5.65 6.49 21.92
CA GLY A 352 5.98 5.76 23.15
C GLY A 352 7.32 5.01 23.11
N GLY A 353 8.16 5.26 22.07
CA GLY A 353 9.48 4.67 21.88
C GLY A 353 9.46 3.23 21.35
N LEU A 354 10.66 2.73 21.04
CA LEU A 354 10.85 1.35 20.59
C LEU A 354 10.79 0.40 21.80
N ARG A 355 9.80 -0.47 21.82
CA ARG A 355 9.67 -1.53 22.82
C ARG A 355 10.06 -2.86 22.20
N PRO A 356 11.07 -3.56 22.75
CA PRO A 356 11.51 -4.85 22.21
C PRO A 356 10.37 -5.84 22.00
N ARG A 357 10.42 -6.58 20.89
CA ARG A 357 9.47 -7.66 20.54
C ARG A 357 8.01 -7.22 20.53
N THR A 358 7.74 -5.94 20.21
CA THR A 358 6.37 -5.45 20.01
C THR A 358 6.13 -5.03 18.57
N ARG A 359 4.90 -5.18 18.13
CA ARG A 359 4.42 -4.67 16.83
C ARG A 359 4.46 -3.14 16.84
N MET A 360 5.03 -2.54 15.80
CA MET A 360 5.02 -1.10 15.62
C MET A 360 3.61 -0.58 15.33
N GLY A 361 3.35 0.65 15.76
CA GLY A 361 2.17 1.38 15.33
C GLY A 361 2.25 1.79 13.87
N SER A 362 1.10 2.01 13.22
CA SER A 362 1.04 2.42 11.81
C SER A 362 -0.17 3.31 11.53
N MET A 363 0.00 4.26 10.59
CA MET A 363 -1.08 5.10 10.05
C MET A 363 -1.90 4.38 8.97
N MET A 364 -1.42 3.27 8.42
CA MET A 364 -2.13 2.47 7.42
C MET A 364 -3.43 1.93 8.00
N ALA A 365 -4.53 2.14 7.29
CA ALA A 365 -5.88 1.86 7.77
C ALA A 365 -6.75 1.25 6.65
N PRO A 366 -6.44 0.02 6.18
CA PRO A 366 -7.38 -0.64 5.29
C PRO A 366 -8.74 -0.73 5.98
N THR A 367 -9.80 -0.41 5.24
CA THR A 367 -11.14 -0.15 5.77
C THR A 367 -12.18 -0.88 4.95
N ALA A 368 -13.18 -1.42 5.63
CA ALA A 368 -14.39 -1.94 5.02
C ALA A 368 -15.58 -1.03 5.36
N VAL A 369 -16.38 -0.72 4.36
CA VAL A 369 -17.63 0.02 4.47
C VAL A 369 -18.75 -0.93 4.09
N VAL A 370 -19.67 -1.18 5.02
CA VAL A 370 -20.76 -2.14 4.84
C VAL A 370 -22.10 -1.40 4.89
N SER A 371 -22.87 -1.53 3.82
CA SER A 371 -24.17 -0.89 3.69
C SER A 371 -25.20 -1.49 4.68
N PRO A 372 -26.35 -0.83 4.91
CA PRO A 372 -27.44 -1.38 5.68
C PRO A 372 -27.99 -2.71 5.11
N THR A 373 -27.79 -2.97 3.82
CA THR A 373 -28.20 -4.22 3.15
C THR A 373 -27.12 -5.31 3.17
N GLY A 374 -25.96 -5.05 3.83
CA GLY A 374 -24.87 -6.02 3.97
C GLY A 374 -23.84 -6.02 2.83
N GLN A 375 -24.00 -5.16 1.82
CA GLN A 375 -23.05 -5.06 0.72
C GLN A 375 -21.76 -4.37 1.17
N ALA A 376 -20.60 -4.95 0.85
CA ALA A 376 -19.31 -4.47 1.27
C ALA A 376 -18.54 -3.71 0.16
N THR A 377 -17.85 -2.67 0.56
CA THR A 377 -16.80 -2.00 -0.21
C THR A 377 -15.56 -1.89 0.66
N VAL A 378 -14.40 -2.29 0.14
CA VAL A 378 -13.13 -2.16 0.85
C VAL A 378 -12.28 -1.08 0.22
N LEU A 379 -11.53 -0.40 1.07
CA LEU A 379 -10.67 0.72 0.72
C LEU A 379 -9.32 0.57 1.41
N GLY A 380 -8.28 0.98 0.74
CA GLY A 380 -6.99 1.27 1.34
C GLY A 380 -6.46 2.59 0.79
N ALA A 381 -5.49 3.18 1.46
CA ALA A 381 -4.87 4.42 0.97
C ALA A 381 -3.38 4.48 1.26
N ALA A 382 -2.67 5.22 0.41
CA ALA A 382 -1.28 5.57 0.57
C ALA A 382 -1.12 7.08 0.77
N GLY A 383 -0.09 7.52 1.53
CA GLY A 383 0.19 8.94 1.71
C GLY A 383 0.57 9.35 3.14
N GLY A 384 1.05 8.42 3.98
CA GLY A 384 1.47 8.72 5.35
C GLY A 384 0.35 9.35 6.18
N SER A 385 0.55 10.54 6.74
CA SER A 385 -0.46 11.25 7.55
C SER A 385 -1.72 11.65 6.76
N ARG A 386 -1.69 11.60 5.41
CA ARG A 386 -2.86 11.91 4.56
C ARG A 386 -3.76 10.69 4.33
N ILE A 387 -3.33 9.48 4.72
CA ILE A 387 -4.14 8.26 4.61
C ILE A 387 -5.54 8.44 5.23
N PRO A 388 -5.68 8.89 6.49
CA PRO A 388 -7.01 9.00 7.09
C PRO A 388 -7.89 10.06 6.43
N SER A 389 -7.34 11.19 5.97
CA SER A 389 -8.14 12.22 5.30
C SER A 389 -8.59 11.81 3.90
N ALA A 390 -7.74 11.07 3.15
CA ALA A 390 -8.09 10.51 1.86
C ALA A 390 -9.21 9.46 2.00
N LEU A 391 -9.08 8.55 2.96
CA LEU A 391 -10.11 7.57 3.27
C LEU A 391 -11.42 8.23 3.74
N LEU A 392 -11.34 9.16 4.69
CA LEU A 392 -12.52 9.87 5.20
C LEU A 392 -13.32 10.52 4.06
N ARG A 393 -12.62 11.22 3.15
CA ARG A 393 -13.28 11.90 2.02
C ARG A 393 -13.93 10.94 1.03
N THR A 394 -13.28 9.80 0.76
CA THR A 394 -13.83 8.77 -0.13
C THR A 394 -15.01 8.04 0.53
N ILE A 395 -14.90 7.68 1.81
CA ILE A 395 -15.98 7.06 2.58
C ILE A 395 -17.19 7.99 2.64
N ASP A 396 -16.96 9.27 2.92
CA ASP A 396 -17.98 10.30 2.91
C ASP A 396 -18.71 10.38 1.56
N GLY A 397 -17.97 10.39 0.46
CA GLY A 397 -18.55 10.37 -0.89
C GLY A 397 -19.44 9.14 -1.14
N ILE A 398 -18.97 7.95 -0.75
CA ILE A 398 -19.72 6.70 -0.93
C ILE A 398 -20.96 6.67 -0.03
N VAL A 399 -20.83 7.06 1.25
CA VAL A 399 -21.87 6.86 2.26
C VAL A 399 -22.89 7.98 2.29
N LEU A 400 -22.43 9.23 2.40
CA LEU A 400 -23.33 10.41 2.52
C LEU A 400 -23.64 11.04 1.17
N GLY A 401 -22.70 10.91 0.21
CA GLY A 401 -22.90 11.41 -1.15
C GLY A 401 -23.55 10.39 -2.09
N GLU A 402 -23.73 9.14 -1.66
CA GLU A 402 -24.27 8.03 -2.47
C GLU A 402 -23.55 7.86 -3.83
N LEU A 403 -22.24 8.19 -3.85
CA LEU A 403 -21.43 8.17 -5.06
C LEU A 403 -20.84 6.78 -5.29
N ASP A 404 -20.64 6.44 -6.56
CA ASP A 404 -19.85 5.29 -6.94
C ASP A 404 -18.34 5.50 -6.64
N ALA A 405 -17.54 4.45 -6.74
CA ALA A 405 -16.11 4.48 -6.44
C ALA A 405 -15.36 5.55 -7.26
N THR A 406 -15.69 5.70 -8.54
CA THR A 406 -15.03 6.68 -9.43
C THR A 406 -15.31 8.10 -8.97
N ALA A 407 -16.57 8.45 -8.79
CA ALA A 407 -16.97 9.77 -8.36
C ALA A 407 -16.45 10.09 -6.94
N ALA A 408 -16.50 9.13 -6.02
CA ALA A 408 -16.02 9.31 -4.65
C ALA A 408 -14.50 9.50 -4.57
N VAL A 409 -13.72 8.77 -5.38
CA VAL A 409 -12.26 8.93 -5.47
C VAL A 409 -11.90 10.28 -6.10
N ASP A 410 -12.69 10.75 -7.06
CA ASP A 410 -12.48 12.01 -7.79
C ASP A 410 -12.81 13.26 -6.97
N LEU A 411 -13.55 13.16 -5.88
CA LEU A 411 -13.89 14.31 -5.03
C LEU A 411 -12.65 15.11 -4.62
N PRO A 412 -12.71 16.45 -4.65
CA PRO A 412 -11.62 17.29 -4.15
C PRO A 412 -11.26 16.93 -2.71
N ARG A 413 -9.98 16.76 -2.44
CA ARG A 413 -9.46 16.41 -1.12
C ARG A 413 -9.36 17.64 -0.22
N ILE A 414 -9.56 17.38 1.07
CA ILE A 414 -9.41 18.35 2.16
C ILE A 414 -8.51 17.71 3.20
N HIS A 415 -7.37 18.34 3.52
CA HIS A 415 -6.42 17.85 4.51
C HIS A 415 -6.01 18.94 5.49
N ARG A 416 -6.24 18.68 6.78
CA ARG A 416 -5.97 19.65 7.85
C ARG A 416 -4.57 19.42 8.47
N VAL A 417 -3.80 20.51 8.56
CA VAL A 417 -2.50 20.57 9.25
C VAL A 417 -2.56 21.75 10.24
N GLY A 418 -2.79 21.50 11.52
CA GLY A 418 -3.02 22.56 12.50
C GLY A 418 -4.28 23.36 12.16
N GLU A 419 -4.14 24.67 12.03
CA GLU A 419 -5.20 25.61 11.60
C GLU A 419 -5.22 25.81 10.06
N LEU A 420 -4.23 25.23 9.35
CA LEU A 420 -4.17 25.28 7.90
C LEU A 420 -4.93 24.10 7.31
N VAL A 421 -5.79 24.38 6.33
CA VAL A 421 -6.51 23.35 5.55
C VAL A 421 -6.08 23.45 4.10
N HIS A 422 -5.38 22.41 3.64
CA HIS A 422 -5.04 22.22 2.24
C HIS A 422 -6.27 21.71 1.50
N VAL A 423 -6.60 22.33 0.37
CA VAL A 423 -7.70 21.91 -0.50
C VAL A 423 -7.23 21.76 -1.94
N GLU A 424 -7.75 20.76 -2.63
CA GLU A 424 -7.48 20.56 -4.05
C GLU A 424 -8.23 21.58 -4.92
N PRO A 425 -7.80 21.73 -6.20
CA PRO A 425 -8.59 22.46 -7.19
C PRO A 425 -10.01 21.89 -7.28
N HIS A 426 -10.94 22.70 -7.76
CA HIS A 426 -12.36 22.35 -7.95
C HIS A 426 -13.18 22.13 -6.65
N LEU A 427 -12.62 22.44 -5.46
CA LEU A 427 -13.48 22.65 -4.30
C LEU A 427 -14.35 23.88 -4.56
N GLU A 428 -15.66 23.76 -4.32
CA GLU A 428 -16.59 24.86 -4.57
C GLU A 428 -16.30 26.06 -3.66
N ASP A 429 -16.48 27.28 -4.16
CA ASP A 429 -16.18 28.50 -3.40
C ASP A 429 -17.02 28.61 -2.13
N ARG A 430 -18.25 28.10 -2.14
CA ARG A 430 -19.09 28.00 -0.93
C ARG A 430 -18.48 27.13 0.17
N ASP A 431 -17.78 26.04 -0.23
CA ASP A 431 -17.14 25.12 0.69
C ASP A 431 -15.87 25.74 1.28
N GLU A 432 -15.11 26.47 0.46
CA GLU A 432 -13.96 27.24 0.95
C GLU A 432 -14.41 28.35 1.91
N ALA A 433 -15.47 29.10 1.56
CA ALA A 433 -16.05 30.12 2.45
C ALA A 433 -16.51 29.51 3.79
N ALA A 434 -17.06 28.30 3.77
CA ALA A 434 -17.44 27.58 4.99
C ALA A 434 -16.24 27.18 5.86
N LEU A 435 -15.10 26.80 5.25
CA LEU A 435 -13.85 26.53 5.98
C LEU A 435 -13.32 27.80 6.66
N VAL A 436 -13.30 28.92 5.94
CA VAL A 436 -12.90 30.24 6.48
C VAL A 436 -13.82 30.66 7.63
N ALA A 437 -15.14 30.53 7.46
CA ALA A 437 -16.12 30.83 8.49
C ALA A 437 -15.97 29.94 9.75
N ALA A 438 -15.46 28.71 9.59
CA ALA A 438 -15.14 27.80 10.68
C ALA A 438 -13.79 28.13 11.37
N GLY A 439 -13.08 29.18 10.94
CA GLY A 439 -11.84 29.68 11.55
C GLY A 439 -10.55 29.09 10.96
N PHE A 440 -10.62 28.39 9.82
CA PHE A 440 -9.44 27.83 9.18
C PHE A 440 -8.78 28.81 8.20
N THR A 441 -7.46 28.75 8.11
CA THR A 441 -6.71 29.28 6.98
C THR A 441 -6.76 28.25 5.84
N VAL A 442 -7.15 28.66 4.63
CA VAL A 442 -7.26 27.75 3.48
C VAL A 442 -6.11 27.97 2.52
N GLN A 443 -5.45 26.88 2.14
CA GLN A 443 -4.47 26.85 1.05
C GLN A 443 -5.01 26.02 -0.10
N ARG A 444 -5.45 26.70 -1.16
CA ARG A 444 -5.89 26.06 -2.39
C ARG A 444 -4.68 25.72 -3.27
N TRP A 445 -4.61 24.48 -3.71
CA TRP A 445 -3.62 24.01 -4.67
C TRP A 445 -4.09 24.29 -6.11
N THR A 446 -3.14 24.42 -7.02
CA THR A 446 -3.42 24.72 -8.43
C THR A 446 -3.64 23.48 -9.29
N SER A 447 -3.20 22.31 -8.81
CA SER A 447 -3.34 21.02 -9.49
C SER A 447 -3.68 19.90 -8.50
N ARG A 448 -4.23 18.79 -9.00
CA ARG A 448 -4.29 17.54 -8.26
C ARG A 448 -2.86 17.06 -7.99
N HIS A 449 -2.61 16.59 -6.78
CA HIS A 449 -1.24 16.25 -6.39
C HIS A 449 -1.20 15.02 -5.49
N HIS A 450 -0.15 14.21 -5.61
CA HIS A 450 0.08 13.03 -4.78
C HIS A 450 0.18 13.35 -3.27
N PHE A 451 0.40 14.61 -2.91
CA PHE A 451 0.34 15.10 -1.52
C PHE A 451 -0.93 14.67 -0.81
N PHE A 452 -2.07 14.70 -1.46
CA PHE A 452 -3.37 14.37 -0.86
C PHE A 452 -3.62 12.87 -0.68
N GLY A 453 -2.62 12.03 -0.89
CA GLY A 453 -2.73 10.58 -0.82
C GLY A 453 -3.41 10.00 -2.05
N GLY A 454 -3.56 8.68 -2.07
CA GLY A 454 -4.28 7.95 -3.11
C GLY A 454 -5.04 6.80 -2.50
N VAL A 455 -6.25 6.52 -2.99
CA VAL A 455 -7.15 5.48 -2.49
C VAL A 455 -7.36 4.40 -3.54
N SER A 456 -7.35 3.14 -3.12
CA SER A 456 -7.82 2.01 -3.93
C SER A 456 -9.14 1.52 -3.36
N VAL A 457 -10.17 1.37 -4.19
CA VAL A 457 -11.54 0.98 -3.81
C VAL A 457 -11.95 -0.23 -4.63
N ALA A 458 -12.54 -1.24 -3.99
CA ALA A 458 -13.21 -2.37 -4.67
C ALA A 458 -14.41 -2.85 -3.86
N GLY A 459 -15.51 -3.21 -4.54
CA GLY A 459 -16.72 -3.75 -3.91
C GLY A 459 -18.01 -3.21 -4.50
N ALA A 460 -19.04 -3.12 -3.67
CA ALA A 460 -20.39 -2.74 -4.10
C ALA A 460 -20.48 -1.32 -4.69
N ALA A 461 -19.64 -0.40 -4.24
CA ALA A 461 -19.55 0.94 -4.82
C ALA A 461 -18.84 0.98 -6.19
N GLY A 462 -18.28 -0.13 -6.66
CA GLY A 462 -17.48 -0.24 -7.87
C GLY A 462 -15.99 -0.40 -7.56
N THR A 463 -15.16 -0.26 -8.61
CA THR A 463 -13.71 -0.50 -8.53
C THR A 463 -12.96 0.68 -9.13
N GLN A 464 -12.06 1.32 -8.32
CA GLN A 464 -11.31 2.50 -8.75
C GLN A 464 -9.98 2.62 -8.01
N GLY A 465 -8.89 2.83 -8.77
CA GLY A 465 -7.61 3.31 -8.24
C GLY A 465 -7.49 4.82 -8.39
N ASP A 466 -6.75 5.47 -7.49
CA ASP A 466 -6.67 6.95 -7.45
C ASP A 466 -5.72 7.50 -8.52
N PRO A 467 -6.20 8.32 -9.46
CA PRO A 467 -5.35 8.91 -10.51
C PRO A 467 -4.25 9.84 -9.95
N ARG A 468 -4.39 10.36 -8.71
CA ARG A 468 -3.35 11.17 -8.04
C ARG A 468 -2.04 10.39 -7.85
N ARG A 469 -2.10 9.07 -7.94
CA ARG A 469 -0.95 8.15 -7.79
C ARG A 469 -0.82 7.17 -8.96
N GLY A 470 -1.35 7.52 -10.14
CA GLY A 470 -1.33 6.64 -11.31
C GLY A 470 -2.18 5.39 -11.14
N GLY A 471 -3.07 5.38 -10.14
CA GLY A 471 -3.89 4.23 -9.80
C GLY A 471 -4.92 3.89 -10.86
N VAL A 472 -5.17 2.60 -11.01
CA VAL A 472 -6.16 2.04 -11.95
C VAL A 472 -7.12 1.10 -11.23
N GLY A 473 -8.35 1.04 -11.72
CA GLY A 473 -9.31 0.00 -11.41
C GLY A 473 -9.55 -0.88 -12.64
N LEU A 474 -9.52 -2.19 -12.45
CA LEU A 474 -9.89 -3.18 -13.46
C LEU A 474 -11.10 -3.96 -12.95
N ALA A 475 -12.11 -4.16 -13.79
CA ALA A 475 -13.30 -4.92 -13.42
C ALA A 475 -13.84 -5.67 -14.63
N HIS A 476 -14.42 -6.85 -14.39
CA HIS A 476 -15.26 -7.53 -15.41
C HIS A 476 -16.55 -6.74 -15.62
N ARG A 477 -17.01 -6.74 -16.87
CA ARG A 477 -18.27 -6.12 -17.29
C ARG A 477 -19.44 -7.07 -17.12
#